data_ac3859513136f614ca6c8ca70ff7f1f7
#
_entry.id   ac3859513136f614ca6c8ca70ff7f1f7
#
_cell.length_a   1.000
_cell.length_b   1.000
_cell.length_c   1.000
_cell.angle_alpha   90.00
_cell.angle_beta   90.00
_cell.angle_gamma   90.00
#
_symmetry.space_group_name_H-M   'P 1'
#
loop_
_entity.id
_entity.type
_entity.pdbx_description
1 polymer ?
#
loop_
_entity_poly.entity_id
_entity_poly.type
_entity_poly.pdbx_seq_one_letter_code
_entity_poly.pdbx_strand_id
1 'polypeptide(L)'
;MLNIFINFVKIKIMEYTAENIQKILALTKEGKREFLDNLYEFLNSNKLTALDYQRIKILSTAPICPRCHCEYVTKAGKSDRRQVYKCKKCGYRFRETAKSLVYYSHKYYLLVDYIKCMLEGKSLRACAREVGISLPTSFKWRHKILAAIQGLEGGINFSGITETDELLMEYSEKGRKFKTLEEKEQAMKTVHPNVAVLVMTDREGNLLFKHTGENKVQNSQIKEELKRRVSENNLICFKPNDEFKQAVMESPSKKVIVRRKTKGLAIYSVNVAEKKITNFLVWMMRFRGVATKYLQNYLMWFVVMNKYLKDKVESDIGRLLNLSSHDRWA
;
A
#
# COMPACT_ATOMS: atom_id res chain seq x y z
N MET A 1 36.49 -9.63 19.46
CA MET A 1 35.54 -8.61 18.92
C MET A 1 34.14 -9.16 18.68
N LEU A 2 33.99 -10.32 18.08
CA LEU A 2 32.66 -10.91 17.78
C LEU A 2 31.80 -11.13 19.05
N ASN A 3 32.40 -11.65 20.15
CA ASN A 3 31.69 -11.86 21.43
C ASN A 3 31.26 -10.57 22.13
N ILE A 4 31.99 -9.47 21.94
CA ILE A 4 31.62 -8.15 22.46
C ILE A 4 30.44 -7.60 21.67
N PHE A 5 30.46 -7.80 20.35
CA PHE A 5 29.40 -7.39 19.45
C PHE A 5 28.08 -8.16 19.70
N ILE A 6 28.16 -9.50 19.86
CA ILE A 6 27.02 -10.34 20.16
C ILE A 6 26.39 -9.98 21.53
N ASN A 7 27.21 -9.69 22.55
CA ASN A 7 26.72 -9.17 23.84
C ASN A 7 26.15 -7.77 23.74
N PHE A 8 26.74 -6.90 22.92
CA PHE A 8 26.24 -5.55 22.66
C PHE A 8 24.87 -5.57 22.00
N VAL A 9 24.67 -6.46 21.02
CA VAL A 9 23.38 -6.63 20.33
C VAL A 9 22.36 -7.36 21.19
N LYS A 10 22.74 -8.39 21.95
CA LYS A 10 21.84 -9.12 22.86
C LYS A 10 21.33 -8.28 24.05
N ILE A 11 22.15 -7.40 24.59
CA ILE A 11 21.83 -6.66 25.81
C ILE A 11 21.06 -5.36 25.53
N LYS A 12 21.17 -4.75 24.32
CA LYS A 12 20.74 -3.38 24.08
C LYS A 12 19.91 -3.06 22.85
N ILE A 13 19.24 -4.01 22.25
CA ILE A 13 18.12 -3.70 21.33
C ILE A 13 16.98 -2.95 22.08
N MET A 14 17.01 -2.88 23.40
CA MET A 14 16.00 -2.20 24.21
C MET A 14 16.31 -0.76 24.62
N GLU A 15 17.55 -0.28 24.44
CA GLU A 15 17.92 1.09 24.78
C GLU A 15 18.77 1.72 23.67
N TYR A 16 18.13 2.35 22.69
CA TYR A 16 18.78 3.37 21.87
C TYR A 16 18.98 4.62 22.74
N THR A 17 20.01 4.60 23.57
CA THR A 17 20.43 5.80 24.28
C THR A 17 21.19 6.73 23.33
N ALA A 18 21.13 8.05 23.56
CA ALA A 18 21.88 9.03 22.80
C ALA A 18 23.39 8.68 22.75
N GLU A 19 23.92 8.04 23.80
CA GLU A 19 25.30 7.57 23.91
C GLU A 19 25.65 6.47 22.89
N ASN A 20 24.74 5.53 22.62
CA ASN A 20 25.00 4.47 21.63
C ASN A 20 24.91 5.00 20.19
N ILE A 21 24.05 5.97 19.94
CA ILE A 21 24.00 6.68 18.65
C ILE A 21 25.29 7.45 18.41
N GLN A 22 25.81 8.15 19.43
CA GLN A 22 27.09 8.87 19.33
C GLN A 22 28.26 7.92 19.06
N LYS A 23 28.31 6.75 19.71
CA LYS A 23 29.34 5.73 19.44
C LYS A 23 29.29 5.22 17.98
N ILE A 24 28.10 5.00 17.42
CA ILE A 24 27.93 4.62 16.00
C ILE A 24 28.33 5.78 15.07
N LEU A 25 27.96 7.01 15.42
CA LEU A 25 28.32 8.19 14.63
C LEU A 25 29.83 8.49 14.67
N ALA A 26 30.51 8.12 15.75
CA ALA A 26 31.97 8.27 15.90
C ALA A 26 32.78 7.20 15.13
N LEU A 27 32.14 6.14 14.61
CA LEU A 27 32.84 5.15 13.77
C LEU A 27 33.37 5.78 12.48
N THR A 28 34.50 5.28 12.00
CA THR A 28 35.03 5.62 10.68
C THR A 28 34.04 5.20 9.59
N LYS A 29 34.27 5.65 8.36
CA LYS A 29 33.39 5.30 7.22
C LYS A 29 33.38 3.79 6.97
N GLU A 30 34.55 3.14 7.09
CA GLU A 30 34.73 1.69 7.02
C GLU A 30 34.04 0.99 8.19
N GLY A 31 34.20 1.48 9.41
CA GLY A 31 33.58 0.92 10.60
C GLY A 31 32.03 1.01 10.57
N LYS A 32 31.47 2.07 9.99
CA LYS A 32 30.02 2.18 9.76
C LYS A 32 29.53 1.16 8.75
N ARG A 33 30.30 0.93 7.69
CA ARG A 33 29.97 -0.07 6.66
C ARG A 33 30.02 -1.48 7.23
N GLU A 34 31.09 -1.83 7.92
CA GLU A 34 31.25 -3.11 8.61
C GLU A 34 30.14 -3.34 9.66
N PHE A 35 29.77 -2.30 10.41
CA PHE A 35 28.64 -2.37 11.36
C PHE A 35 27.32 -2.66 10.66
N LEU A 36 27.04 -2.01 9.53
CA LEU A 36 25.82 -2.24 8.76
C LEU A 36 25.81 -3.63 8.12
N ASP A 37 26.93 -4.09 7.59
CA ASP A 37 27.05 -5.42 6.97
C ASP A 37 26.86 -6.52 8.04
N ASN A 38 27.48 -6.39 9.21
CA ASN A 38 27.31 -7.29 10.34
C ASN A 38 25.87 -7.26 10.90
N LEU A 39 25.24 -6.08 10.96
CA LEU A 39 23.84 -5.96 11.36
C LEU A 39 22.91 -6.62 10.34
N TYR A 40 23.21 -6.47 9.06
CA TYR A 40 22.46 -7.09 7.98
C TYR A 40 22.57 -8.62 8.00
N GLU A 41 23.80 -9.15 8.19
CA GLU A 41 24.02 -10.58 8.36
C GLU A 41 23.33 -11.14 9.61
N PHE A 42 23.39 -10.41 10.74
CA PHE A 42 22.70 -10.79 11.97
C PHE A 42 21.17 -10.83 11.78
N LEU A 43 20.61 -9.81 11.11
CA LEU A 43 19.18 -9.76 10.80
C LEU A 43 18.76 -10.92 9.89
N ASN A 44 19.60 -11.31 8.94
CA ASN A 44 19.34 -12.42 8.02
C ASN A 44 19.55 -13.79 8.69
N SER A 45 20.61 -13.97 9.48
CA SER A 45 20.96 -15.24 10.11
C SER A 45 20.04 -15.65 11.25
N ASN A 46 19.51 -14.67 11.98
CA ASN A 46 18.63 -14.93 13.13
C ASN A 46 17.14 -14.96 12.77
N LYS A 47 16.78 -14.93 11.47
CA LYS A 47 15.36 -14.83 11.04
C LYS A 47 14.59 -13.73 11.81
N LEU A 48 15.31 -12.68 12.23
CA LEU A 48 14.68 -11.44 12.68
C LEU A 48 13.93 -10.91 11.48
N THR A 49 12.68 -11.27 11.41
CA THR A 49 11.81 -10.98 10.31
C THR A 49 11.59 -9.46 10.27
N ALA A 50 11.24 -8.95 9.10
CA ALA A 50 10.76 -7.58 8.98
C ALA A 50 9.66 -7.23 10.01
N LEU A 51 9.01 -8.23 10.61
CA LEU A 51 8.07 -8.11 11.73
C LEU A 51 8.75 -7.77 13.05
N ASP A 52 9.93 -8.31 13.32
CA ASP A 52 10.68 -7.98 14.55
C ASP A 52 11.19 -6.54 14.44
N TYR A 53 11.63 -6.11 13.25
CA TYR A 53 11.95 -4.71 12.99
C TYR A 53 10.75 -3.79 13.20
N GLN A 54 9.57 -4.15 12.70
CA GLN A 54 8.34 -3.39 12.97
C GLN A 54 7.99 -3.38 14.46
N ARG A 55 8.17 -4.50 15.15
CA ARG A 55 7.96 -4.59 16.60
C ARG A 55 8.91 -3.69 17.36
N ILE A 56 10.20 -3.69 17.01
CA ILE A 56 11.21 -2.78 17.59
C ILE A 56 10.79 -1.33 17.33
N LYS A 57 10.39 -0.98 16.12
CA LYS A 57 9.92 0.37 15.77
C LYS A 57 8.67 0.77 16.55
N ILE A 58 7.73 -0.15 16.77
CA ILE A 58 6.53 0.08 17.60
C ILE A 58 6.91 0.32 19.07
N LEU A 59 7.87 -0.44 19.58
CA LEU A 59 8.31 -0.35 20.97
C LEU A 59 9.20 0.89 21.23
N SER A 60 9.88 1.39 20.19
CA SER A 60 10.73 2.59 20.28
C SER A 60 9.96 3.91 20.17
N THR A 61 8.71 3.89 19.68
CA THR A 61 7.85 5.07 19.61
C THR A 61 6.96 5.17 20.84
N ALA A 62 6.84 6.38 21.41
CA ALA A 62 5.91 6.64 22.51
C ALA A 62 4.48 6.26 22.07
N PRO A 63 3.75 5.48 22.86
CA PRO A 63 2.42 5.04 22.49
C PRO A 63 1.43 6.21 22.52
N ILE A 64 0.68 6.37 21.43
CA ILE A 64 -0.39 7.37 21.29
C ILE A 64 -1.74 6.63 21.36
N CYS A 65 -2.73 7.25 21.99
CA CYS A 65 -4.06 6.65 22.09
C CYS A 65 -4.72 6.47 20.71
N PRO A 66 -5.08 5.24 20.29
CA PRO A 66 -5.67 5.01 18.97
C PRO A 66 -7.11 5.53 18.83
N ARG A 67 -7.74 5.99 19.92
CA ARG A 67 -9.11 6.49 19.92
C ARG A 67 -9.21 8.01 19.85
N CYS A 68 -8.39 8.72 20.63
CA CYS A 68 -8.45 10.18 20.75
C CYS A 68 -7.12 10.88 20.45
N HIS A 69 -6.12 10.14 19.95
CA HIS A 69 -4.79 10.64 19.56
C HIS A 69 -4.02 11.38 20.67
N CYS A 70 -4.39 11.18 21.93
CA CYS A 70 -3.72 11.76 23.06
C CYS A 70 -2.41 11.03 23.35
N GLU A 71 -1.33 11.77 23.60
CA GLU A 71 0.00 11.25 23.93
C GLU A 71 0.14 10.88 25.42
N TYR A 72 -0.77 11.39 26.29
CA TYR A 72 -0.75 11.09 27.72
C TYR A 72 -1.34 9.70 27.98
N VAL A 73 -0.47 8.70 27.93
CA VAL A 73 -0.82 7.31 28.19
C VAL A 73 0.03 6.72 29.31
N THR A 74 -0.53 5.80 30.09
CA THR A 74 0.15 5.09 31.15
C THR A 74 0.16 3.59 30.88
N LYS A 75 1.20 2.88 31.36
CA LYS A 75 1.24 1.43 31.38
C LYS A 75 0.13 0.91 32.31
N ALA A 76 -0.68 -0.04 31.84
CA ALA A 76 -1.85 -0.58 32.54
C ALA A 76 -1.78 -2.12 32.65
N GLY A 77 -0.59 -2.64 32.92
CA GLY A 77 -0.33 -4.06 33.06
C GLY A 77 0.01 -4.74 31.74
N LYS A 78 0.06 -6.07 31.76
CA LYS A 78 0.32 -6.92 30.59
C LYS A 78 -0.87 -7.85 30.33
N SER A 79 -1.16 -8.14 29.06
CA SER A 79 -2.11 -9.15 28.63
C SER A 79 -1.47 -9.99 27.52
N ASP A 80 -1.45 -11.32 27.68
CA ASP A 80 -0.79 -12.28 26.77
C ASP A 80 0.68 -11.90 26.51
N ARG A 81 1.44 -11.59 27.56
CA ARG A 81 2.84 -11.13 27.53
C ARG A 81 3.07 -9.82 26.78
N ARG A 82 2.02 -9.08 26.39
CA ARG A 82 2.10 -7.78 25.68
C ARG A 82 1.72 -6.66 26.62
N GLN A 83 2.41 -5.52 26.46
CA GLN A 83 2.12 -4.31 27.25
C GLN A 83 0.74 -3.76 26.88
N VAL A 84 -0.05 -3.45 27.91
CA VAL A 84 -1.32 -2.73 27.80
C VAL A 84 -1.12 -1.32 28.28
N TYR A 85 -1.70 -0.37 27.58
CA TYR A 85 -1.69 1.05 27.90
C TYR A 85 -3.10 1.55 28.21
N LYS A 86 -3.21 2.59 29.02
CA LYS A 86 -4.46 3.32 29.31
C LYS A 86 -4.25 4.80 28.99
N CYS A 87 -5.14 5.36 28.16
CA CYS A 87 -5.17 6.79 27.87
C CYS A 87 -5.68 7.57 29.08
N LYS A 88 -4.96 8.62 29.49
CA LYS A 88 -5.40 9.49 30.57
C LYS A 88 -6.58 10.39 30.19
N LYS A 89 -6.72 10.74 28.90
CA LYS A 89 -7.79 11.62 28.41
C LYS A 89 -9.14 10.91 28.26
N CYS A 90 -9.16 9.75 27.59
CA CYS A 90 -10.44 9.06 27.27
C CYS A 90 -10.63 7.71 27.98
N GLY A 91 -9.69 7.30 28.85
CA GLY A 91 -9.76 6.03 29.60
C GLY A 91 -9.57 4.76 28.75
N TYR A 92 -9.45 4.89 27.44
CA TYR A 92 -9.34 3.72 26.54
C TYR A 92 -8.10 2.90 26.83
N ARG A 93 -8.29 1.58 26.94
CA ARG A 93 -7.20 0.60 27.13
C ARG A 93 -6.86 -0.05 25.81
N PHE A 94 -5.57 -0.11 25.46
CA PHE A 94 -5.11 -0.65 24.20
C PHE A 94 -3.75 -1.34 24.35
N ARG A 95 -3.45 -2.27 23.44
CA ARG A 95 -2.16 -2.94 23.37
C ARG A 95 -1.20 -2.15 22.50
N GLU A 96 0.10 -2.35 22.67
CA GLU A 96 1.17 -1.75 21.84
C GLU A 96 0.97 -1.99 20.34
N THR A 97 0.33 -3.09 19.95
CA THR A 97 0.04 -3.44 18.55
C THR A 97 -1.25 -2.83 18.00
N ALA A 98 -1.96 -2.00 18.79
CA ALA A 98 -3.19 -1.37 18.34
C ALA A 98 -2.99 -0.62 17.01
N LYS A 99 -3.97 -0.72 16.09
CA LYS A 99 -3.91 -0.18 14.71
C LYS A 99 -2.78 -0.75 13.82
N SER A 100 -1.98 -1.72 14.28
CA SER A 100 -0.96 -2.35 13.44
C SER A 100 -1.51 -3.52 12.61
N LEU A 101 -0.77 -3.94 11.58
CA LEU A 101 -1.10 -5.11 10.77
C LEU A 101 -1.26 -6.38 11.63
N VAL A 102 -0.48 -6.48 12.72
CA VAL A 102 -0.48 -7.63 13.62
C VAL A 102 -1.50 -7.55 14.76
N TYR A 103 -2.30 -6.47 14.82
CA TYR A 103 -3.32 -6.31 15.86
C TYR A 103 -4.39 -7.41 15.75
N TYR A 104 -4.68 -8.07 16.88
CA TYR A 104 -5.55 -9.26 16.97
C TYR A 104 -5.11 -10.44 16.10
N SER A 105 -3.82 -10.56 15.77
CA SER A 105 -3.30 -11.72 15.07
C SER A 105 -2.53 -12.63 16.04
N HIS A 106 -2.99 -13.87 16.21
CA HIS A 106 -2.28 -14.87 17.02
C HIS A 106 -1.08 -15.45 16.28
N LYS A 107 -1.20 -15.62 14.95
CA LYS A 107 -0.17 -16.19 14.07
C LYS A 107 0.59 -15.12 13.30
N TYR A 108 0.87 -13.96 13.91
CA TYR A 108 1.50 -12.83 13.24
C TYR A 108 2.88 -13.14 12.65
N TYR A 109 3.59 -14.14 13.18
CA TYR A 109 4.88 -14.60 12.66
C TYR A 109 4.79 -15.19 11.25
N LEU A 110 3.61 -15.61 10.80
CA LEU A 110 3.35 -16.07 9.44
C LEU A 110 3.03 -14.94 8.44
N LEU A 111 2.99 -13.69 8.90
CA LEU A 111 2.58 -12.55 8.04
C LEU A 111 3.60 -12.30 6.93
N VAL A 112 4.88 -12.54 7.18
CA VAL A 112 5.95 -12.41 6.17
C VAL A 112 5.74 -13.41 5.04
N ASP A 113 5.50 -14.68 5.36
CA ASP A 113 5.24 -15.73 4.37
C ASP A 113 3.95 -15.42 3.59
N TYR A 114 2.96 -14.86 4.28
CA TYR A 114 1.71 -14.43 3.65
C TYR A 114 1.94 -13.29 2.64
N ILE A 115 2.76 -12.28 3.00
CA ILE A 115 3.12 -11.17 2.10
C ILE A 115 3.89 -11.71 0.89
N LYS A 116 4.82 -12.66 1.08
CA LYS A 116 5.52 -13.34 0.00
C LYS A 116 4.54 -13.96 -0.99
N CYS A 117 3.57 -14.75 -0.50
CA CYS A 117 2.50 -15.32 -1.33
C CYS A 117 1.68 -14.24 -2.06
N MET A 118 1.43 -13.08 -1.43
CA MET A 118 0.75 -11.95 -2.07
C MET A 118 1.58 -11.38 -3.22
N LEU A 119 2.88 -11.16 -3.02
CA LEU A 119 3.78 -10.62 -4.05
C LEU A 119 3.91 -11.56 -5.25
N GLU A 120 3.86 -12.86 -5.04
CA GLU A 120 3.81 -13.88 -6.08
C GLU A 120 2.45 -13.91 -6.82
N GLY A 121 1.50 -13.08 -6.40
CA GLY A 121 0.18 -12.97 -7.04
C GLY A 121 -0.78 -14.13 -6.74
N LYS A 122 -0.54 -14.88 -5.64
CA LYS A 122 -1.37 -16.03 -5.26
C LYS A 122 -2.78 -15.59 -4.82
N SER A 123 -3.76 -16.45 -5.11
CA SER A 123 -5.15 -16.24 -4.66
C SER A 123 -5.26 -16.37 -3.13
N LEU A 124 -6.36 -15.88 -2.54
CA LEU A 124 -6.63 -16.00 -1.09
C LEU A 124 -6.58 -17.46 -0.60
N ARG A 125 -7.15 -18.38 -1.39
CA ARG A 125 -7.15 -19.82 -1.05
C ARG A 125 -5.77 -20.44 -1.13
N ALA A 126 -4.97 -20.04 -2.13
CA ALA A 126 -3.60 -20.50 -2.27
C ALA A 126 -2.73 -20.00 -1.11
N CYS A 127 -2.80 -18.71 -0.77
CA CYS A 127 -2.10 -18.13 0.38
C CYS A 127 -2.51 -18.82 1.70
N ALA A 128 -3.81 -19.04 1.90
CA ALA A 128 -4.31 -19.70 3.12
C ALA A 128 -3.73 -21.12 3.29
N ARG A 129 -3.72 -21.90 2.22
CA ARG A 129 -3.21 -23.27 2.21
C ARG A 129 -1.70 -23.33 2.44
N GLU A 130 -0.95 -22.49 1.74
CA GLU A 130 0.51 -22.49 1.80
C GLU A 130 1.05 -22.00 3.15
N VAL A 131 0.42 -20.98 3.71
CA VAL A 131 0.83 -20.39 5.00
C VAL A 131 0.23 -21.15 6.21
N GLY A 132 -0.70 -22.08 6.00
CA GLY A 132 -1.33 -22.84 7.09
C GLY A 132 -2.29 -21.99 7.95
N ILE A 133 -3.04 -21.07 7.31
CA ILE A 133 -4.04 -20.23 7.96
C ILE A 133 -5.44 -20.48 7.38
N SER A 134 -6.48 -20.08 8.11
CA SER A 134 -7.85 -20.18 7.60
C SER A 134 -8.11 -19.18 6.48
N LEU A 135 -9.04 -19.50 5.57
CA LEU A 135 -9.44 -18.59 4.50
C LEU A 135 -9.97 -17.23 5.02
N PRO A 136 -10.78 -17.16 6.10
CA PRO A 136 -11.16 -15.90 6.70
C PRO A 136 -9.97 -15.07 7.21
N THR A 137 -8.94 -15.73 7.77
CA THR A 137 -7.70 -15.06 8.20
C THR A 137 -6.94 -14.51 6.99
N SER A 138 -6.78 -15.30 5.93
CA SER A 138 -6.16 -14.88 4.67
C SER A 138 -6.87 -13.65 4.09
N PHE A 139 -8.21 -13.67 4.06
CA PHE A 139 -9.01 -12.53 3.62
C PHE A 139 -8.76 -11.28 4.47
N LYS A 140 -8.84 -11.40 5.80
CA LYS A 140 -8.60 -10.28 6.72
C LYS A 140 -7.19 -9.71 6.58
N TRP A 141 -6.17 -10.56 6.49
CA TRP A 141 -4.79 -10.10 6.35
C TRP A 141 -4.57 -9.36 5.04
N ARG A 142 -5.06 -9.92 3.91
CA ARG A 142 -4.95 -9.23 2.62
C ARG A 142 -5.55 -7.84 2.69
N HIS A 143 -6.79 -7.72 3.16
CA HIS A 143 -7.46 -6.43 3.23
C HIS A 143 -6.82 -5.46 4.22
N LYS A 144 -6.27 -5.94 5.34
CA LYS A 144 -5.48 -5.08 6.24
C LYS A 144 -4.23 -4.52 5.56
N ILE A 145 -3.48 -5.37 4.84
CA ILE A 145 -2.27 -4.95 4.13
C ILE A 145 -2.64 -3.94 3.04
N LEU A 146 -3.67 -4.25 2.25
CA LEU A 146 -4.10 -3.38 1.16
C LEU A 146 -4.65 -2.04 1.66
N ALA A 147 -5.40 -2.03 2.75
CA ALA A 147 -5.87 -0.79 3.37
C ALA A 147 -4.69 0.06 3.89
N ALA A 148 -3.65 -0.57 4.44
CA ALA A 148 -2.49 0.15 4.96
C ALA A 148 -1.65 0.85 3.87
N ILE A 149 -1.68 0.37 2.64
CA ILE A 149 -0.95 0.99 1.51
C ILE A 149 -1.76 2.07 0.78
N GLN A 150 -3.03 2.24 1.07
CA GLN A 150 -3.87 3.27 0.41
C GLN A 150 -3.39 4.69 0.68
N GLY A 151 -2.87 4.97 1.87
CA GLY A 151 -2.34 6.30 2.22
C GLY A 151 -1.22 6.79 1.29
N LEU A 152 -0.53 5.87 0.60
CA LEU A 152 0.50 6.22 -0.37
C LEU A 152 -0.05 6.95 -1.62
N GLU A 153 -1.34 6.88 -1.88
CA GLU A 153 -1.99 7.60 -3.00
C GLU A 153 -1.73 9.11 -2.91
N GLY A 154 -1.77 9.67 -1.70
CA GLY A 154 -1.56 11.09 -1.45
C GLY A 154 -0.20 11.63 -1.90
N GLY A 155 0.83 10.79 -1.92
CA GLY A 155 2.19 11.15 -2.33
C GLY A 155 2.49 10.96 -3.83
N ILE A 156 1.49 10.65 -4.67
CA ILE A 156 1.69 10.49 -6.10
C ILE A 156 1.54 11.87 -6.76
N ASN A 157 2.63 12.36 -7.35
CA ASN A 157 2.67 13.57 -8.17
C ASN A 157 3.25 13.24 -9.53
N PHE A 158 2.88 13.98 -10.56
CA PHE A 158 3.32 13.76 -11.93
C PHE A 158 4.29 14.86 -12.37
N SER A 159 5.19 14.49 -13.29
CA SER A 159 6.19 15.40 -13.87
C SER A 159 6.26 15.24 -15.38
N GLY A 160 6.66 16.30 -16.08
CA GLY A 160 6.87 16.27 -17.51
C GLY A 160 5.62 15.88 -18.30
N ILE A 161 5.74 14.87 -19.18
CA ILE A 161 4.63 14.39 -20.01
C ILE A 161 3.77 13.42 -19.20
N THR A 162 2.55 13.82 -18.92
CA THR A 162 1.55 13.05 -18.17
C THR A 162 0.47 12.56 -19.15
N GLU A 163 0.26 11.26 -19.19
CA GLU A 163 -0.81 10.62 -19.97
C GLU A 163 -1.99 10.32 -19.06
N THR A 164 -3.20 10.61 -19.51
CA THR A 164 -4.43 10.31 -18.78
C THR A 164 -5.43 9.59 -19.67
N ASP A 165 -6.08 8.58 -19.12
CA ASP A 165 -7.09 7.75 -19.80
C ASP A 165 -8.12 7.25 -18.79
N GLU A 166 -9.18 6.64 -19.31
CA GLU A 166 -10.28 6.05 -18.56
C GLU A 166 -10.29 4.53 -18.75
N LEU A 167 -10.51 3.81 -17.66
CA LEU A 167 -10.80 2.38 -17.69
C LEU A 167 -12.22 2.14 -17.16
N LEU A 168 -13.05 1.51 -17.98
CA LEU A 168 -14.36 1.02 -17.57
C LEU A 168 -14.27 -0.46 -17.24
N MET A 169 -14.82 -0.85 -16.10
CA MET A 169 -14.86 -2.23 -15.62
C MET A 169 -16.28 -2.63 -15.28
N GLU A 170 -16.59 -3.91 -15.40
CA GLU A 170 -17.87 -4.45 -14.97
C GLU A 170 -18.00 -4.36 -13.44
N TYR A 171 -19.19 -3.99 -12.98
CA TYR A 171 -19.53 -4.03 -11.56
C TYR A 171 -19.57 -5.47 -11.05
N SER A 172 -19.05 -5.70 -9.85
CA SER A 172 -18.98 -7.03 -9.24
C SER A 172 -19.42 -7.02 -7.77
N GLU A 173 -20.43 -7.79 -7.46
CA GLU A 173 -20.87 -8.10 -6.10
C GLU A 173 -20.26 -9.39 -5.54
N LYS A 174 -19.13 -9.81 -6.05
CA LYS A 174 -18.50 -11.09 -5.67
C LYS A 174 -18.43 -11.25 -4.14
N GLY A 175 -18.92 -12.41 -3.68
CA GLY A 175 -18.96 -12.75 -2.25
C GLY A 175 -20.15 -12.15 -1.49
N ARG A 176 -21.09 -11.49 -2.17
CA ARG A 176 -22.39 -11.14 -1.60
C ARG A 176 -23.10 -12.44 -1.15
N LYS A 177 -23.62 -12.44 0.05
CA LYS A 177 -24.45 -13.52 0.57
C LYS A 177 -25.91 -13.12 0.40
N PHE A 178 -26.70 -13.97 -0.18
CA PHE A 178 -28.14 -13.80 -0.34
C PHE A 178 -28.84 -14.59 0.77
N LYS A 179 -29.88 -14.04 1.33
CA LYS A 179 -30.66 -14.69 2.39
C LYS A 179 -31.71 -15.62 1.81
N THR A 180 -32.24 -15.30 0.62
CA THR A 180 -33.25 -16.08 -0.10
C THR A 180 -32.86 -16.29 -1.56
N LEU A 181 -33.49 -17.26 -2.21
CA LEU A 181 -33.34 -17.50 -3.66
C LEU A 181 -33.89 -16.33 -4.47
N GLU A 182 -35.00 -15.75 -4.04
CA GLU A 182 -35.63 -14.60 -4.70
C GLU A 182 -34.69 -13.37 -4.70
N GLU A 183 -34.03 -13.09 -3.57
CA GLU A 183 -33.02 -12.02 -3.48
C GLU A 183 -31.87 -12.26 -4.48
N LYS A 184 -31.45 -13.52 -4.62
CA LYS A 184 -30.39 -13.90 -5.56
C LYS A 184 -30.86 -13.71 -7.01
N GLU A 185 -32.06 -14.14 -7.35
CA GLU A 185 -32.62 -13.98 -8.70
C GLU A 185 -32.81 -12.51 -9.07
N GLN A 186 -33.30 -11.69 -8.14
CA GLN A 186 -33.40 -10.24 -8.33
C GLN A 186 -32.04 -9.59 -8.56
N ALA A 187 -31.04 -9.96 -7.76
CA ALA A 187 -29.68 -9.45 -7.94
C ALA A 187 -29.08 -9.85 -9.30
N MET A 188 -29.37 -11.07 -9.81
CA MET A 188 -28.93 -11.51 -11.11
C MET A 188 -29.61 -10.77 -12.30
N LYS A 189 -30.82 -10.26 -12.08
CA LYS A 189 -31.56 -9.45 -13.07
C LYS A 189 -31.18 -7.97 -13.02
N THR A 190 -30.54 -7.53 -11.96
CA THR A 190 -30.12 -6.12 -11.79
C THR A 190 -28.96 -5.80 -12.70
N VAL A 191 -29.14 -4.89 -13.64
CA VAL A 191 -28.08 -4.36 -14.49
C VAL A 191 -27.37 -3.26 -13.69
N HIS A 192 -26.10 -3.51 -13.38
CA HIS A 192 -25.25 -2.51 -12.71
C HIS A 192 -24.52 -1.67 -13.75
N PRO A 193 -24.31 -0.37 -13.48
CA PRO A 193 -23.47 0.46 -14.31
C PRO A 193 -22.00 0.00 -14.28
N ASN A 194 -21.24 0.30 -15.32
CA ASN A 194 -19.81 0.07 -15.32
C ASN A 194 -19.13 0.93 -14.26
N VAL A 195 -18.04 0.43 -13.73
CA VAL A 195 -17.20 1.13 -12.77
C VAL A 195 -16.15 1.92 -13.53
N ALA A 196 -16.09 3.22 -13.29
CA ALA A 196 -15.12 4.11 -13.92
C ALA A 196 -13.87 4.27 -13.06
N VAL A 197 -12.70 4.15 -13.70
CA VAL A 197 -11.39 4.30 -13.08
C VAL A 197 -10.57 5.31 -13.87
N LEU A 198 -10.15 6.39 -13.21
CA LEU A 198 -9.20 7.35 -13.75
C LEU A 198 -7.81 6.75 -13.72
N VAL A 199 -7.11 6.80 -14.85
CA VAL A 199 -5.73 6.33 -14.98
C VAL A 199 -4.85 7.51 -15.40
N MET A 200 -3.79 7.76 -14.64
CA MET A 200 -2.79 8.76 -14.96
C MET A 200 -1.40 8.18 -14.80
N THR A 201 -0.50 8.49 -15.72
CA THR A 201 0.90 8.07 -15.65
C THR A 201 1.82 9.09 -16.31
N ASP A 202 3.07 9.17 -15.85
CA ASP A 202 4.11 9.97 -16.48
C ASP A 202 5.26 9.13 -17.02
N ARG A 203 6.29 9.76 -17.55
CA ARG A 203 7.49 9.12 -18.08
C ARG A 203 8.47 8.67 -16.99
N GLU A 204 8.37 9.24 -15.80
CA GLU A 204 9.16 8.88 -14.61
C GLU A 204 8.65 7.60 -13.94
N GLY A 205 7.50 7.08 -14.39
CA GLY A 205 6.91 5.85 -13.87
C GLY A 205 5.95 6.08 -12.70
N ASN A 206 5.58 7.34 -12.40
CA ASN A 206 4.48 7.61 -11.50
C ASN A 206 3.18 7.12 -12.14
N LEU A 207 2.32 6.54 -11.31
CA LEU A 207 1.11 5.87 -11.76
C LEU A 207 -0.01 6.08 -10.74
N LEU A 208 -1.18 6.46 -11.22
CA LEU A 208 -2.42 6.54 -10.47
C LEU A 208 -3.48 5.68 -11.13
N PHE A 209 -4.16 4.87 -10.35
CA PHE A 209 -5.43 4.22 -10.67
C PHE A 209 -6.42 4.60 -9.58
N LYS A 210 -7.45 5.36 -9.90
CA LYS A 210 -8.43 5.82 -8.94
C LYS A 210 -9.85 5.47 -9.37
N HIS A 211 -10.56 4.73 -8.52
CA HIS A 211 -11.98 4.49 -8.69
C HIS A 211 -12.73 5.81 -8.49
N THR A 212 -13.51 6.22 -9.47
CA THR A 212 -14.14 7.54 -9.53
C THR A 212 -15.67 7.47 -9.57
N GLY A 213 -16.25 6.30 -9.63
CA GLY A 213 -17.70 6.14 -9.65
C GLY A 213 -18.20 5.22 -10.76
N GLU A 214 -19.33 5.58 -11.37
CA GLU A 214 -20.06 4.72 -12.30
C GLU A 214 -20.11 5.33 -13.71
N ASN A 215 -20.15 4.46 -14.72
CA ASN A 215 -20.29 4.73 -16.15
C ASN A 215 -19.14 5.50 -16.79
N LYS A 216 -18.69 6.62 -16.24
CA LYS A 216 -17.60 7.45 -16.77
C LYS A 216 -16.92 8.23 -15.65
N VAL A 217 -15.68 8.62 -15.89
CA VAL A 217 -14.95 9.53 -15.00
C VAL A 217 -15.53 10.94 -15.15
N GLN A 218 -15.99 11.52 -14.05
CA GLN A 218 -16.62 12.84 -14.05
C GLN A 218 -15.58 13.95 -14.15
N ASN A 219 -15.92 15.02 -14.88
CA ASN A 219 -15.08 16.19 -15.06
C ASN A 219 -14.54 16.76 -13.73
N SER A 220 -15.39 16.88 -12.71
CA SER A 220 -15.00 17.38 -11.37
C SER A 220 -13.88 16.58 -10.74
N GLN A 221 -13.92 15.26 -10.88
CA GLN A 221 -12.91 14.35 -10.32
C GLN A 221 -11.58 14.46 -11.07
N ILE A 222 -11.65 14.59 -12.40
CA ILE A 222 -10.46 14.81 -13.22
C ILE A 222 -9.79 16.13 -12.82
N LYS A 223 -10.58 17.21 -12.68
CA LYS A 223 -10.08 18.53 -12.24
C LYS A 223 -9.41 18.47 -10.88
N GLU A 224 -10.03 17.78 -9.91
CA GLU A 224 -9.48 17.64 -8.57
C GLU A 224 -8.11 16.95 -8.62
N GLU A 225 -7.99 15.83 -9.34
CA GLU A 225 -6.73 15.08 -9.42
C GLU A 225 -5.66 15.85 -10.21
N LEU A 226 -6.03 16.55 -11.27
CA LEU A 226 -5.10 17.41 -12.01
C LEU A 226 -4.59 18.56 -11.12
N LYS A 227 -5.47 19.30 -10.45
CA LYS A 227 -5.08 20.38 -9.53
C LYS A 227 -4.16 19.92 -8.41
N ARG A 228 -4.39 18.69 -7.92
CA ARG A 228 -3.65 18.13 -6.79
C ARG A 228 -2.28 17.61 -7.16
N ARG A 229 -2.09 17.10 -8.40
CA ARG A 229 -0.94 16.26 -8.77
C ARG A 229 -0.13 16.76 -9.95
N VAL A 230 -0.60 17.77 -10.67
CA VAL A 230 0.00 18.26 -11.91
C VAL A 230 0.32 19.72 -11.77
N SER A 231 1.52 20.13 -12.17
CA SER A 231 1.97 21.53 -12.17
C SER A 231 1.83 22.18 -13.56
N GLU A 232 2.04 23.48 -13.64
CA GLU A 232 2.03 24.26 -14.90
C GLU A 232 3.08 23.78 -15.91
N ASN A 233 4.18 23.20 -15.41
CA ASN A 233 5.27 22.71 -16.25
C ASN A 233 4.97 21.35 -16.91
N ASN A 234 3.89 20.69 -16.51
CA ASN A 234 3.48 19.43 -17.10
C ASN A 234 2.82 19.64 -18.47
N LEU A 235 2.92 18.58 -19.28
CA LEU A 235 2.19 18.49 -20.54
C LEU A 235 1.24 17.29 -20.45
N ILE A 236 -0.07 17.53 -20.58
CA ILE A 236 -1.09 16.49 -20.44
C ILE A 236 -1.48 15.96 -21.81
N CYS A 237 -1.29 14.66 -22.02
CA CYS A 237 -1.77 13.93 -23.18
C CYS A 237 -3.06 13.16 -22.83
N PHE A 238 -4.12 13.34 -23.62
CA PHE A 238 -5.41 12.69 -23.37
C PHE A 238 -6.16 12.42 -24.67
N LYS A 239 -7.10 11.45 -24.65
CA LYS A 239 -8.01 11.19 -25.76
C LYS A 239 -9.14 12.22 -25.81
N PRO A 240 -9.68 12.54 -26.99
CA PRO A 240 -10.81 13.45 -27.14
C PRO A 240 -12.09 12.83 -26.53
N ASN A 241 -12.33 13.10 -25.28
CA ASN A 241 -13.52 12.80 -24.51
C ASN A 241 -13.96 14.11 -23.87
N ASP A 242 -15.25 14.42 -23.88
CA ASP A 242 -15.76 15.72 -23.44
C ASP A 242 -15.44 16.01 -21.97
N GLU A 243 -15.51 15.01 -21.09
CA GLU A 243 -15.19 15.15 -19.68
C GLU A 243 -13.70 15.51 -19.47
N PHE A 244 -12.79 14.80 -20.18
CA PHE A 244 -11.36 15.08 -20.12
C PHE A 244 -11.02 16.41 -20.79
N LYS A 245 -11.63 16.71 -21.93
CA LYS A 245 -11.40 17.96 -22.64
C LYS A 245 -11.73 19.16 -21.76
N GLN A 246 -12.91 19.17 -21.14
CA GLN A 246 -13.32 20.25 -20.27
C GLN A 246 -12.41 20.36 -19.02
N ALA A 247 -12.11 19.23 -18.36
CA ALA A 247 -11.27 19.23 -17.17
C ALA A 247 -9.83 19.70 -17.46
N VAL A 248 -9.24 19.21 -18.54
CA VAL A 248 -7.85 19.53 -18.91
C VAL A 248 -7.73 20.95 -19.44
N MET A 249 -8.75 21.49 -20.16
CA MET A 249 -8.72 22.87 -20.67
C MET A 249 -8.69 23.90 -19.55
N GLU A 250 -9.24 23.62 -18.39
CA GLU A 250 -9.20 24.50 -17.22
C GLU A 250 -7.91 24.34 -16.39
N SER A 251 -7.13 23.29 -16.65
CA SER A 251 -5.83 23.09 -15.98
C SER A 251 -4.79 24.11 -16.47
N PRO A 252 -3.88 24.61 -15.64
CA PRO A 252 -2.81 25.52 -16.06
C PRO A 252 -1.74 24.85 -16.92
N SER A 253 -1.72 23.53 -17.02
CA SER A 253 -0.71 22.74 -17.74
C SER A 253 -0.81 22.89 -19.27
N LYS A 254 0.27 22.60 -19.99
CA LYS A 254 0.26 22.43 -21.44
C LYS A 254 -0.55 21.21 -21.85
N LYS A 255 -1.22 21.24 -23.01
CA LYS A 255 -2.24 20.27 -23.41
C LYS A 255 -1.99 19.70 -24.78
N VAL A 256 -2.12 18.38 -24.94
CA VAL A 256 -2.06 17.69 -26.22
C VAL A 256 -3.23 16.72 -26.35
N ILE A 257 -4.09 16.96 -27.33
CA ILE A 257 -5.19 16.04 -27.66
C ILE A 257 -4.67 14.96 -28.60
N VAL A 258 -4.70 13.73 -28.18
CA VAL A 258 -4.28 12.57 -28.97
C VAL A 258 -5.48 12.00 -29.69
N ARG A 259 -5.67 12.37 -30.97
CA ARG A 259 -6.85 11.98 -31.79
C ARG A 259 -6.75 10.62 -32.47
N ARG A 260 -5.55 10.04 -32.58
CA ARG A 260 -5.33 8.73 -33.24
C ARG A 260 -4.37 7.88 -32.43
N LYS A 261 -4.53 6.56 -32.53
CA LYS A 261 -3.49 5.65 -32.06
C LYS A 261 -2.23 5.88 -32.87
N THR A 262 -1.21 6.43 -32.26
CA THR A 262 0.08 6.63 -32.91
C THR A 262 0.81 5.28 -32.95
N LYS A 263 1.11 4.81 -34.17
CA LYS A 263 2.02 3.68 -34.35
C LYS A 263 3.46 4.17 -34.15
N GLY A 264 4.22 3.51 -33.32
CA GLY A 264 5.64 3.85 -33.09
C GLY A 264 5.92 4.74 -31.89
N LEU A 265 7.11 5.32 -31.87
CA LEU A 265 7.64 6.15 -30.77
C LEU A 265 7.13 7.61 -30.83
N ALA A 266 5.83 7.82 -30.84
CA ALA A 266 5.31 9.18 -30.76
C ALA A 266 5.58 9.77 -29.37
N ILE A 267 6.23 10.94 -29.33
CA ILE A 267 6.54 11.66 -28.09
C ILE A 267 5.27 11.98 -27.29
N TYR A 268 4.22 12.42 -28.04
CA TYR A 268 2.92 12.74 -27.43
C TYR A 268 1.90 11.65 -27.75
N SER A 269 1.60 10.83 -26.78
CA SER A 269 0.69 9.68 -26.91
C SER A 269 -0.02 9.40 -25.59
N VAL A 270 -0.96 8.46 -25.61
CA VAL A 270 -1.55 7.83 -24.43
C VAL A 270 -1.19 6.34 -24.35
N ASN A 271 -0.17 5.92 -25.10
CA ASN A 271 0.21 4.52 -25.23
C ASN A 271 0.71 3.93 -23.90
N VAL A 272 1.38 4.72 -23.05
CA VAL A 272 1.87 4.24 -21.76
C VAL A 272 0.69 4.00 -20.82
N ALA A 273 -0.28 4.91 -20.79
CA ALA A 273 -1.51 4.72 -20.01
C ALA A 273 -2.28 3.49 -20.48
N GLU A 274 -2.50 3.31 -21.79
CA GLU A 274 -3.15 2.12 -22.36
C GLU A 274 -2.40 0.83 -21.99
N LYS A 275 -1.07 0.83 -22.07
CA LYS A 275 -0.24 -0.32 -21.67
C LYS A 275 -0.40 -0.63 -20.19
N LYS A 276 -0.45 0.39 -19.32
CA LYS A 276 -0.68 0.21 -17.89
C LYS A 276 -2.06 -0.36 -17.61
N ILE A 277 -3.09 0.09 -18.31
CA ILE A 277 -4.46 -0.45 -18.25
C ILE A 277 -4.46 -1.92 -18.63
N THR A 278 -3.87 -2.28 -19.77
CA THR A 278 -3.78 -3.67 -20.25
C THR A 278 -3.05 -4.56 -19.24
N ASN A 279 -1.91 -4.09 -18.72
CA ASN A 279 -1.15 -4.84 -17.71
C ASN A 279 -1.95 -5.03 -16.40
N PHE A 280 -2.71 -4.02 -15.98
CA PHE A 280 -3.60 -4.12 -14.83
C PHE A 280 -4.70 -5.17 -15.05
N LEU A 281 -5.37 -5.15 -16.20
CA LEU A 281 -6.42 -6.11 -16.52
C LEU A 281 -5.90 -7.56 -16.52
N VAL A 282 -4.75 -7.79 -17.18
CA VAL A 282 -4.09 -9.11 -17.17
C VAL A 282 -3.71 -9.54 -15.75
N TRP A 283 -3.18 -8.63 -14.94
CA TRP A 283 -2.84 -8.91 -13.56
C TRP A 283 -4.07 -9.24 -12.70
N MET A 284 -5.20 -8.53 -12.92
CA MET A 284 -6.47 -8.75 -12.22
C MET A 284 -7.08 -10.13 -12.50
N MET A 285 -6.84 -10.73 -13.66
CA MET A 285 -7.36 -12.06 -14.01
C MET A 285 -6.96 -13.15 -13.02
N ARG A 286 -5.79 -12.99 -12.35
CA ARG A 286 -5.28 -13.92 -11.32
C ARG A 286 -6.23 -14.08 -10.13
N PHE A 287 -7.03 -13.06 -9.85
CA PHE A 287 -7.95 -13.05 -8.69
C PHE A 287 -9.35 -13.57 -9.02
N ARG A 288 -9.60 -13.91 -10.29
CA ARG A 288 -10.89 -14.43 -10.80
C ARG A 288 -12.07 -13.56 -10.34
N GLY A 289 -11.91 -12.24 -10.47
CA GLY A 289 -12.88 -11.24 -10.06
C GLY A 289 -12.66 -10.75 -8.62
N VAL A 290 -12.88 -9.46 -8.43
CA VAL A 290 -12.82 -8.74 -7.15
C VAL A 290 -14.11 -7.96 -7.00
N ALA A 291 -14.74 -7.99 -5.82
CA ALA A 291 -15.92 -7.16 -5.59
C ALA A 291 -15.57 -5.67 -5.71
N THR A 292 -16.44 -4.89 -6.34
CA THR A 292 -16.25 -3.46 -6.60
C THR A 292 -15.91 -2.68 -5.34
N LYS A 293 -16.50 -3.00 -4.20
CA LYS A 293 -16.19 -2.38 -2.90
C LYS A 293 -14.73 -2.51 -2.45
N TYR A 294 -13.98 -3.44 -3.02
CA TYR A 294 -12.55 -3.64 -2.73
C TYR A 294 -11.66 -3.22 -3.90
N LEU A 295 -12.23 -2.74 -5.00
CA LEU A 295 -11.49 -2.44 -6.23
C LEU A 295 -10.35 -1.45 -5.95
N GLN A 296 -10.61 -0.34 -5.23
CA GLN A 296 -9.58 0.65 -4.92
C GLN A 296 -8.36 0.05 -4.22
N ASN A 297 -8.55 -0.94 -3.35
CA ASN A 297 -7.46 -1.65 -2.69
C ASN A 297 -6.55 -2.36 -3.69
N TYR A 298 -7.12 -2.99 -4.72
CA TYR A 298 -6.37 -3.70 -5.75
C TYR A 298 -5.73 -2.75 -6.75
N LEU A 299 -6.40 -1.63 -7.08
CA LEU A 299 -5.82 -0.56 -7.88
C LEU A 299 -4.54 -0.02 -7.23
N MET A 300 -4.61 0.31 -5.94
CA MET A 300 -3.43 0.78 -5.21
C MET A 300 -2.36 -0.30 -5.06
N TRP A 301 -2.73 -1.56 -4.87
CA TRP A 301 -1.75 -2.66 -4.85
C TRP A 301 -0.99 -2.75 -6.17
N PHE A 302 -1.69 -2.64 -7.31
CA PHE A 302 -1.04 -2.63 -8.62
C PHE A 302 -0.08 -1.43 -8.78
N VAL A 303 -0.47 -0.24 -8.32
CA VAL A 303 0.38 0.96 -8.31
C VAL A 303 1.63 0.71 -7.48
N VAL A 304 1.50 0.18 -6.27
CA VAL A 304 2.63 -0.13 -5.38
C VAL A 304 3.58 -1.15 -6.01
N MET A 305 3.05 -2.22 -6.61
CA MET A 305 3.85 -3.22 -7.33
C MET A 305 4.67 -2.60 -8.48
N ASN A 306 4.08 -1.65 -9.21
CA ASN A 306 4.76 -1.01 -10.35
C ASN A 306 5.79 0.03 -9.96
N LYS A 307 5.59 0.76 -8.86
CA LYS A 307 6.45 1.88 -8.44
C LYS A 307 7.51 1.48 -7.42
N TYR A 308 7.14 0.70 -6.41
CA TYR A 308 7.95 0.49 -5.22
C TYR A 308 8.56 -0.90 -5.11
N LEU A 309 8.01 -1.89 -5.85
CA LEU A 309 8.39 -3.29 -5.74
C LEU A 309 8.96 -3.77 -7.07
N LYS A 310 10.25 -3.57 -7.28
CA LYS A 310 10.94 -3.95 -8.53
C LYS A 310 12.10 -4.91 -8.31
N ASP A 311 12.47 -5.14 -7.06
CA ASP A 311 13.68 -5.88 -6.67
C ASP A 311 13.36 -7.35 -6.30
N LYS A 312 14.29 -7.99 -5.61
CA LYS A 312 14.10 -9.34 -5.09
C LYS A 312 12.98 -9.39 -4.04
N VAL A 313 12.21 -10.47 -4.03
CA VAL A 313 11.02 -10.65 -3.17
C VAL A 313 11.29 -10.32 -1.69
N GLU A 314 12.47 -10.63 -1.17
CA GLU A 314 12.83 -10.36 0.22
C GLU A 314 12.95 -8.87 0.54
N SER A 315 13.57 -8.07 -0.34
CA SER A 315 13.64 -6.61 -0.18
C SER A 315 12.26 -5.96 -0.35
N ASP A 316 11.44 -6.50 -1.23
CA ASP A 316 10.08 -6.03 -1.48
C ASP A 316 9.14 -6.31 -0.31
N ILE A 317 9.31 -7.43 0.40
CA ILE A 317 8.58 -7.71 1.66
C ILE A 317 8.89 -6.63 2.69
N GLY A 318 10.16 -6.31 2.90
CA GLY A 318 10.57 -5.25 3.83
C GLY A 318 10.01 -3.88 3.45
N ARG A 319 10.03 -3.53 2.16
CA ARG A 319 9.43 -2.29 1.65
C ARG A 319 7.92 -2.25 1.89
N LEU A 320 7.20 -3.31 1.55
CA LEU A 320 5.74 -3.37 1.74
C LEU A 320 5.35 -3.24 3.22
N LEU A 321 6.09 -3.89 4.10
CA LEU A 321 5.89 -3.76 5.55
C LEU A 321 6.16 -2.34 6.05
N ASN A 322 7.20 -1.68 5.55
CA ASN A 322 7.51 -0.30 5.89
C ASN A 322 6.43 0.66 5.38
N LEU A 323 6.03 0.53 4.11
CA LEU A 323 4.97 1.34 3.52
C LEU A 323 3.65 1.18 4.28
N SER A 324 3.29 -0.06 4.66
CA SER A 324 2.08 -0.34 5.43
C SER A 324 2.15 0.08 6.90
N SER A 325 3.30 0.53 7.40
CA SER A 325 3.48 1.02 8.77
C SER A 325 3.40 2.54 8.92
N HIS A 326 3.46 3.29 7.81
CA HIS A 326 3.53 4.75 7.85
C HIS A 326 2.23 5.44 8.30
N ASP A 327 1.07 4.85 8.03
CA ASP A 327 -0.25 5.47 8.27
C ASP A 327 -0.87 5.16 9.64
N ARG A 328 -0.08 4.81 10.64
CA ARG A 328 -0.64 4.41 11.94
C ARG A 328 -1.29 5.53 12.73
N TRP A 329 -0.98 6.76 12.41
CA TRP A 329 -1.22 7.88 13.31
C TRP A 329 -1.82 9.11 12.63
N ALA A 330 -2.17 9.04 11.34
CA ALA A 330 -2.93 10.07 10.66
C ALA A 330 -4.43 9.97 10.93
#